data_d3b2b228aa884dc7ab030f210a3ecd94
#
_entry.id   d3b2b228aa884dc7ab030f210a3ecd94
#
_cell.length_a   1.000
_cell.length_b   1.000
_cell.length_c   1.000
_cell.angle_alpha   90.00
_cell.angle_beta   90.00
_cell.angle_gamma   90.00
#
_symmetry.space_group_name_H-M   'P 1'
#
loop_
_entity.id
_entity.type
_entity.pdbx_description
1 polymer ?
#
loop_
_entity_poly.entity_id
_entity_poly.type
_entity_poly.pdbx_seq_one_letter_code
_entity_poly.pdbx_strand_id
1 'polypeptide(L)'
;MSDAAAETDDGESGTAEAQGPVQVTQRLDEALAEKREDLFEEFGIADGFPPEVLAEAKERTQGVDDEIEEAIDDREDLRELTTWTTDPIDAQDFDDAISVRDDGDEYHLWVHIADVTHYVHPESAMWQEAVERGNTVYLPAYTIHMLPPVLAETACSLVPEEDRLAHTVEMRLDKETLSFEEVDIYKSVIRSDERLTYSQCEERLEDPEAPLHEENALAYEVAEQLHEQRKADGSLVLNPSRDRAHTIIEECMLKANKAVTHELMWNRGVEAMYRVHPQPTPDQWDDALREIQDLNGVSIPGGSWDDPRKAVNAAMEEAPDRALNKIQRAVLKVMPRAKYMNDPFGGHHALNFDIYGHFTSPIRRLSDLLNHWIVHENDVPENLVELCDRASERQKDGETAERLYKQFLEEVGLDPHAVNNRGVVTVDDDGTVVNEEGLPPERIDLRE
;
A
#
# COMPACT_ATOMS: atom_id res chain seq x y z
N MET A 1 0.61 -86.00 -29.94
CA MET A 1 1.62 -85.49 -30.85
C MET A 1 1.16 -84.08 -31.27
N SER A 2 1.99 -83.16 -31.12
CA SER A 2 1.94 -81.75 -31.46
C SER A 2 1.75 -80.78 -30.32
N ASP A 3 2.89 -80.31 -29.92
CA ASP A 3 3.08 -79.15 -29.05
C ASP A 3 2.56 -77.91 -29.73
N ALA A 4 1.88 -77.06 -28.97
CA ALA A 4 1.67 -75.63 -29.29
C ALA A 4 2.24 -74.81 -28.19
N ALA A 5 3.32 -74.10 -28.52
CA ALA A 5 3.99 -73.15 -27.67
C ALA A 5 3.09 -71.91 -27.47
N ALA A 6 3.00 -71.47 -26.20
CA ALA A 6 2.43 -70.17 -25.80
C ALA A 6 3.51 -69.10 -25.86
N GLU A 7 3.30 -68.07 -26.67
CA GLU A 7 4.05 -66.87 -26.69
C GLU A 7 3.58 -66.00 -25.46
N THR A 8 4.51 -65.66 -24.58
CA THR A 8 4.32 -64.70 -23.51
C THR A 8 4.58 -63.31 -24.06
N ASP A 9 3.55 -62.47 -24.05
CA ASP A 9 3.62 -61.06 -24.36
C ASP A 9 4.17 -60.31 -23.11
N ASP A 10 5.41 -59.90 -23.19
CA ASP A 10 6.07 -59.03 -22.16
C ASP A 10 5.62 -57.59 -22.40
N GLY A 11 4.50 -57.21 -21.74
CA GLY A 11 4.09 -55.81 -21.63
C GLY A 11 5.08 -55.04 -20.74
N GLU A 12 5.90 -54.23 -21.35
CA GLU A 12 6.68 -53.20 -20.64
C GLU A 12 5.73 -52.22 -19.93
N SER A 13 5.54 -52.42 -18.64
CA SER A 13 4.97 -51.39 -17.77
C SER A 13 6.04 -50.33 -17.51
N GLY A 14 5.98 -49.22 -18.26
CA GLY A 14 6.75 -48.04 -17.96
C GLY A 14 6.35 -47.51 -16.57
N THR A 15 7.18 -47.78 -15.57
CA THR A 15 7.13 -47.14 -14.28
C THR A 15 7.50 -45.68 -14.48
N ALA A 16 6.52 -44.78 -14.38
CA ALA A 16 6.80 -43.35 -14.18
C ALA A 16 7.62 -43.23 -12.89
N GLU A 17 8.91 -42.87 -13.01
CA GLU A 17 9.73 -42.55 -11.88
C GLU A 17 9.08 -41.39 -11.14
N ALA A 18 8.69 -41.60 -9.90
CA ALA A 18 8.25 -40.53 -9.00
C ALA A 18 9.39 -39.50 -8.86
N GLN A 19 9.17 -38.29 -9.36
CA GLN A 19 10.13 -37.21 -9.29
C GLN A 19 10.31 -36.81 -7.82
N GLY A 20 11.54 -36.80 -7.33
CA GLY A 20 11.85 -36.44 -5.93
C GLY A 20 11.54 -34.98 -5.62
N PRO A 21 11.36 -34.62 -4.32
CA PRO A 21 10.94 -33.28 -3.88
C PRO A 21 11.79 -32.14 -4.47
N VAL A 22 13.08 -32.29 -4.62
CA VAL A 22 14.00 -31.29 -5.21
C VAL A 22 13.68 -30.96 -6.67
N GLN A 23 13.23 -31.93 -7.48
CA GLN A 23 12.86 -31.68 -8.89
C GLN A 23 11.51 -30.98 -9.01
N VAL A 24 10.58 -31.20 -8.07
CA VAL A 24 9.29 -30.52 -8.03
C VAL A 24 9.49 -29.06 -7.68
N THR A 25 10.31 -28.73 -6.67
CA THR A 25 10.64 -27.36 -6.26
C THR A 25 11.30 -26.59 -7.41
N GLN A 26 12.30 -27.15 -8.06
CA GLN A 26 13.00 -26.48 -9.17
C GLN A 26 12.06 -26.17 -10.35
N ARG A 27 11.13 -27.06 -10.71
CA ARG A 27 10.15 -26.83 -11.77
C ARG A 27 9.14 -25.74 -11.39
N LEU A 28 8.77 -25.65 -10.10
CA LEU A 28 7.89 -24.61 -9.61
C LEU A 28 8.59 -23.25 -9.69
N ASP A 29 9.83 -23.14 -9.24
CA ASP A 29 10.62 -21.91 -9.33
C ASP A 29 10.77 -21.43 -10.79
N GLU A 30 11.03 -22.35 -11.71
CA GLU A 30 11.09 -22.06 -13.15
C GLU A 30 9.75 -21.54 -13.67
N ALA A 31 8.61 -22.15 -13.29
CA ALA A 31 7.29 -21.72 -13.71
C ALA A 31 6.89 -20.36 -13.13
N LEU A 32 7.28 -20.08 -11.87
CA LEU A 32 7.07 -18.77 -11.23
C LEU A 32 7.88 -17.67 -11.93
N ALA A 33 9.14 -17.97 -12.30
CA ALA A 33 10.00 -17.05 -13.03
C ALA A 33 9.46 -16.78 -14.43
N GLU A 34 9.09 -17.82 -15.20
CA GLU A 34 8.48 -17.70 -16.53
C GLU A 34 7.21 -16.85 -16.49
N LYS A 35 6.33 -17.08 -15.49
CA LYS A 35 5.10 -16.29 -15.34
C LYS A 35 5.37 -14.83 -15.07
N ARG A 36 6.39 -14.50 -14.25
CA ARG A 36 6.80 -13.12 -14.02
C ARG A 36 7.32 -12.46 -15.30
N GLU A 37 8.20 -13.14 -16.03
CA GLU A 37 8.74 -12.64 -17.30
C GLU A 37 7.62 -12.36 -18.30
N ASP A 38 6.64 -13.26 -18.44
CA ASP A 38 5.47 -13.07 -19.29
C ASP A 38 4.68 -11.81 -18.92
N LEU A 39 4.44 -11.60 -17.62
CA LEU A 39 3.72 -10.42 -17.14
C LEU A 39 4.54 -9.13 -17.33
N PHE A 40 5.86 -9.19 -17.14
CA PHE A 40 6.73 -8.04 -17.38
C PHE A 40 6.75 -7.64 -18.85
N GLU A 41 6.78 -8.60 -19.78
CA GLU A 41 6.67 -8.32 -21.21
C GLU A 41 5.29 -7.77 -21.57
N GLU A 42 4.20 -8.38 -21.08
CA GLU A 42 2.82 -7.99 -21.38
C GLU A 42 2.51 -6.55 -20.93
N PHE A 43 2.96 -6.16 -19.71
CA PHE A 43 2.66 -4.86 -19.11
C PHE A 43 3.80 -3.85 -19.22
N GLY A 44 4.90 -4.18 -19.90
CA GLY A 44 6.07 -3.30 -20.03
C GLY A 44 6.70 -2.94 -18.67
N ILE A 45 6.72 -3.89 -17.74
CA ILE A 45 7.34 -3.74 -16.42
C ILE A 45 8.83 -4.08 -16.56
N ALA A 46 9.72 -3.12 -16.26
CA ALA A 46 11.15 -3.34 -16.33
C ALA A 46 11.67 -4.00 -15.05
N ASP A 47 12.29 -5.18 -15.19
CA ASP A 47 13.01 -5.83 -14.12
C ASP A 47 14.47 -5.32 -14.07
N GLY A 48 14.85 -4.69 -12.96
CA GLY A 48 16.13 -4.02 -12.82
C GLY A 48 16.13 -2.55 -13.29
N PHE A 49 17.28 -1.89 -13.15
CA PHE A 49 17.44 -0.47 -13.45
C PHE A 49 18.56 -0.25 -14.48
N PRO A 50 18.43 0.80 -15.33
CA PRO A 50 19.52 1.22 -16.22
C PRO A 50 20.81 1.52 -15.44
N PRO A 51 22.01 1.24 -16.03
CA PRO A 51 23.28 1.46 -15.34
C PRO A 51 23.49 2.91 -14.89
N GLU A 52 23.02 3.89 -15.64
CA GLU A 52 23.08 5.32 -15.31
C GLU A 52 22.25 5.67 -14.09
N VAL A 53 21.07 5.06 -13.94
CA VAL A 53 20.19 5.23 -12.76
C VAL A 53 20.85 4.64 -11.51
N LEU A 54 21.43 3.43 -11.63
CA LEU A 54 22.15 2.81 -10.52
C LEU A 54 23.41 3.59 -10.11
N ALA A 55 24.12 4.18 -11.09
CA ALA A 55 25.31 4.98 -10.83
C ALA A 55 24.92 6.28 -10.10
N GLU A 56 23.86 6.96 -10.54
CA GLU A 56 23.34 8.16 -9.91
C GLU A 56 22.84 7.87 -8.48
N ALA A 57 22.03 6.82 -8.29
CA ALA A 57 21.55 6.41 -6.98
C ALA A 57 22.71 6.16 -6.01
N LYS A 58 23.74 5.45 -6.47
CA LYS A 58 24.93 5.19 -5.66
C LYS A 58 25.72 6.46 -5.32
N GLU A 59 25.85 7.41 -6.25
CA GLU A 59 26.50 8.69 -6.00
C GLU A 59 25.75 9.51 -4.96
N ARG A 60 24.42 9.61 -5.11
CA ARG A 60 23.55 10.40 -4.23
C ARG A 60 23.38 9.81 -2.84
N THR A 61 23.65 8.54 -2.65
CA THR A 61 23.57 7.86 -1.35
C THR A 61 24.94 7.65 -0.69
N GLN A 62 26.03 8.21 -1.24
CA GLN A 62 27.33 8.20 -0.62
C GLN A 62 27.44 9.30 0.42
N GLY A 63 27.62 8.93 1.71
CA GLY A 63 27.77 9.90 2.79
C GLY A 63 26.45 10.50 3.28
N VAL A 64 25.39 9.71 3.29
CA VAL A 64 24.04 10.14 3.75
C VAL A 64 24.12 10.84 5.10
N ASP A 65 24.90 10.34 6.05
CA ASP A 65 25.02 10.96 7.38
C ASP A 65 25.65 12.38 7.30
N ASP A 66 26.67 12.55 6.45
CA ASP A 66 27.30 13.86 6.24
C ASP A 66 26.31 14.82 5.54
N GLU A 67 25.52 14.32 4.55
CA GLU A 67 24.49 15.12 3.87
C GLU A 67 23.36 15.55 4.83
N ILE A 68 22.96 14.67 5.75
CA ILE A 68 21.96 15.00 6.76
C ILE A 68 22.46 16.09 7.71
N GLU A 69 23.73 15.98 8.16
CA GLU A 69 24.35 17.01 9.02
C GLU A 69 24.44 18.38 8.30
N GLU A 70 24.71 18.40 7.00
CA GLU A 70 24.73 19.64 6.20
C GLU A 70 23.32 20.20 5.97
N ALA A 71 22.32 19.33 5.81
CA ALA A 71 20.93 19.75 5.51
C ALA A 71 20.15 20.21 6.76
N ILE A 72 20.62 19.90 7.97
CA ILE A 72 19.87 20.16 9.21
C ILE A 72 19.66 21.65 9.49
N ASP A 73 20.57 22.52 9.07
CA ASP A 73 20.50 23.97 9.30
C ASP A 73 19.28 24.64 8.61
N ASP A 74 18.76 24.02 7.56
CA ASP A 74 17.61 24.48 6.77
C ASP A 74 16.33 23.68 7.04
N ARG A 75 16.30 22.83 8.09
CA ARG A 75 15.19 21.94 8.43
C ARG A 75 14.80 22.03 9.89
N GLU A 76 13.55 21.68 10.19
CA GLU A 76 13.13 21.51 11.58
C GLU A 76 13.74 20.21 12.16
N ASP A 77 14.40 20.36 13.32
CA ASP A 77 14.98 19.22 14.04
C ASP A 77 13.94 18.57 14.96
N LEU A 78 13.38 17.45 14.53
CA LEU A 78 12.36 16.69 15.24
C LEU A 78 12.87 15.37 15.83
N ARG A 79 14.19 15.18 15.94
CA ARG A 79 14.82 13.93 16.42
C ARG A 79 14.52 13.57 17.87
N GLU A 80 14.06 14.54 18.67
CA GLU A 80 13.66 14.33 20.08
C GLU A 80 12.15 14.05 20.22
N LEU A 81 11.39 14.13 19.12
CA LEU A 81 9.96 13.81 19.10
C LEU A 81 9.78 12.30 18.99
N THR A 82 9.00 11.70 19.90
CA THR A 82 8.69 10.28 19.85
C THR A 82 8.00 9.94 18.53
N THR A 83 8.67 9.11 17.73
CA THR A 83 8.27 8.82 16.34
C THR A 83 8.42 7.33 16.06
N TRP A 84 7.46 6.72 15.35
CA TRP A 84 7.55 5.31 14.96
C TRP A 84 6.93 5.07 13.59
N THR A 85 7.36 3.98 12.94
CA THR A 85 6.73 3.45 11.73
C THR A 85 5.90 2.22 12.04
N THR A 86 4.89 1.91 11.20
CA THR A 86 4.09 0.68 11.30
C THR A 86 3.81 0.13 9.92
N ASP A 87 4.43 -1.00 9.58
CA ASP A 87 4.49 -1.53 8.23
C ASP A 87 4.27 -3.05 8.20
N PRO A 88 4.00 -3.65 7.02
CA PRO A 88 4.05 -5.08 6.83
C PRO A 88 5.40 -5.68 7.26
N ILE A 89 5.39 -6.93 7.71
CA ILE A 89 6.61 -7.58 8.25
C ILE A 89 7.77 -7.64 7.24
N ASP A 90 7.46 -7.76 5.97
CA ASP A 90 8.40 -7.87 4.85
C ASP A 90 8.75 -6.54 4.16
N ALA A 91 8.15 -5.43 4.61
CA ALA A 91 8.49 -4.10 4.10
C ALA A 91 9.90 -3.68 4.52
N GLN A 92 10.62 -3.01 3.60
CA GLN A 92 11.94 -2.41 3.81
C GLN A 92 11.98 -0.93 3.41
N ASP A 93 10.96 -0.46 2.72
CA ASP A 93 10.77 0.90 2.20
C ASP A 93 9.73 1.66 3.07
N PHE A 94 10.18 2.11 4.25
CA PHE A 94 9.31 2.83 5.20
C PHE A 94 9.11 4.26 4.73
N ASP A 95 8.00 4.51 4.04
CA ASP A 95 7.63 5.81 3.49
C ASP A 95 7.21 6.80 4.57
N ASP A 96 6.54 6.33 5.64
CA ASP A 96 5.85 7.15 6.63
C ASP A 96 6.15 6.75 8.07
N ALA A 97 6.19 7.76 8.94
CA ALA A 97 6.24 7.63 10.39
C ALA A 97 5.27 8.62 11.01
N ILE A 98 4.83 8.35 12.24
CA ILE A 98 3.87 9.19 12.94
C ILE A 98 4.37 9.59 14.33
N SER A 99 3.90 10.75 14.78
CA SER A 99 4.01 11.23 16.15
C SER A 99 2.69 11.84 16.57
N VAL A 100 2.32 11.71 17.83
CA VAL A 100 1.06 12.23 18.35
C VAL A 100 1.22 12.75 19.77
N ARG A 101 0.49 13.82 20.10
CA ARG A 101 0.45 14.40 21.43
C ARG A 101 -0.95 14.93 21.76
N ASP A 102 -1.33 14.82 23.00
CA ASP A 102 -2.53 15.43 23.57
C ASP A 102 -2.18 16.79 24.18
N ASP A 103 -2.62 17.87 23.55
CA ASP A 103 -2.38 19.24 24.01
C ASP A 103 -3.61 19.85 24.74
N GLY A 104 -4.49 19.00 25.30
CA GLY A 104 -5.65 19.42 26.10
C GLY A 104 -6.89 19.59 25.26
N ASP A 105 -7.13 20.74 24.67
CA ASP A 105 -8.28 20.98 23.80
C ASP A 105 -8.05 20.55 22.33
N GLU A 106 -6.81 20.19 21.98
CA GLU A 106 -6.38 19.81 20.64
C GLU A 106 -5.62 18.48 20.65
N TYR A 107 -5.72 17.72 19.57
CA TYR A 107 -4.75 16.69 19.23
C TYR A 107 -3.67 17.29 18.34
N HIS A 108 -2.42 17.01 18.65
CA HIS A 108 -1.29 17.38 17.81
C HIS A 108 -0.74 16.13 17.13
N LEU A 109 -0.89 16.07 15.80
CA LEU A 109 -0.49 14.94 14.98
C LEU A 109 0.56 15.37 13.97
N TRP A 110 1.68 14.64 13.91
CA TRP A 110 2.68 14.76 12.88
C TRP A 110 2.69 13.51 12.02
N VAL A 111 2.74 13.71 10.72
CA VAL A 111 2.97 12.65 9.74
C VAL A 111 4.24 12.99 8.99
N HIS A 112 5.27 12.18 9.19
CA HIS A 112 6.59 12.34 8.61
C HIS A 112 6.71 11.43 7.41
N ILE A 113 7.06 11.99 6.25
CA ILE A 113 7.17 11.26 4.99
C ILE A 113 8.60 11.39 4.49
N ALA A 114 9.20 10.29 4.04
CA ALA A 114 10.55 10.26 3.49
C ALA A 114 10.77 11.36 2.42
N ASP A 115 11.80 12.21 2.61
CA ASP A 115 12.14 13.26 1.64
C ASP A 115 12.92 12.68 0.45
N VAL A 116 12.21 11.99 -0.42
CA VAL A 116 12.78 11.45 -1.67
C VAL A 116 13.28 12.56 -2.60
N THR A 117 12.66 13.75 -2.53
CA THR A 117 13.02 14.88 -3.41
C THR A 117 14.40 15.47 -3.11
N HIS A 118 14.97 15.18 -1.95
CA HIS A 118 16.36 15.53 -1.64
C HIS A 118 17.35 14.80 -2.55
N TYR A 119 17.02 13.56 -2.95
CA TYR A 119 17.89 12.70 -3.75
C TYR A 119 17.49 12.67 -5.22
N VAL A 120 16.18 12.80 -5.53
CA VAL A 120 15.61 12.60 -6.86
C VAL A 120 15.05 13.91 -7.40
N HIS A 121 15.73 14.51 -8.38
CA HIS A 121 15.35 15.77 -8.99
C HIS A 121 14.76 15.58 -10.40
N PRO A 122 13.87 16.46 -10.88
CA PRO A 122 13.19 16.32 -12.17
C PRO A 122 14.09 16.14 -13.40
N GLU A 123 15.33 16.62 -13.35
CA GLU A 123 16.29 16.49 -14.48
C GLU A 123 17.16 15.22 -14.39
N SER A 124 17.04 14.45 -13.30
CA SER A 124 17.88 13.28 -13.03
C SER A 124 17.44 12.04 -13.80
N ALA A 125 18.36 11.08 -13.99
CA ALA A 125 18.04 9.79 -14.56
C ALA A 125 17.09 8.99 -13.65
N MET A 126 17.23 9.12 -12.32
CA MET A 126 16.33 8.50 -11.34
C MET A 126 14.90 9.03 -11.48
N TRP A 127 14.72 10.33 -11.68
CA TRP A 127 13.39 10.92 -11.92
C TRP A 127 12.75 10.38 -13.20
N GLN A 128 13.51 10.35 -14.30
CA GLN A 128 13.02 9.84 -15.58
C GLN A 128 12.59 8.37 -15.46
N GLU A 129 13.36 7.57 -14.75
CA GLU A 129 13.02 6.16 -14.47
C GLU A 129 11.80 6.05 -13.57
N ALA A 130 11.66 6.88 -12.53
CA ALA A 130 10.47 6.92 -11.68
C ALA A 130 9.21 7.28 -12.49
N VAL A 131 9.30 8.22 -13.42
CA VAL A 131 8.21 8.57 -14.37
C VAL A 131 7.87 7.37 -15.27
N GLU A 132 8.88 6.67 -15.78
CA GLU A 132 8.67 5.51 -16.65
C GLU A 132 8.00 4.37 -15.90
N ARG A 133 8.37 4.11 -14.63
CA ARG A 133 7.77 3.07 -13.78
C ARG A 133 6.43 3.46 -13.17
N GLY A 134 6.26 4.72 -12.78
CA GLY A 134 5.04 5.28 -12.20
C GLY A 134 4.74 4.84 -10.76
N ASN A 135 5.03 3.59 -10.42
CA ASN A 135 4.87 3.03 -9.07
C ASN A 135 5.68 1.75 -8.87
N THR A 136 5.91 1.39 -7.61
CA THR A 136 6.39 0.06 -7.22
C THR A 136 5.28 -0.98 -7.44
N VAL A 137 5.65 -2.17 -7.94
CA VAL A 137 4.74 -3.30 -8.15
C VAL A 137 5.08 -4.41 -7.16
N TYR A 138 4.10 -4.83 -6.36
CA TYR A 138 4.27 -5.84 -5.31
C TYR A 138 3.68 -7.18 -5.74
N LEU A 139 4.49 -8.01 -6.40
CA LEU A 139 4.12 -9.41 -6.61
C LEU A 139 4.43 -10.20 -5.35
N PRO A 140 3.63 -11.22 -4.99
CA PRO A 140 4.02 -12.16 -3.93
C PRO A 140 5.45 -12.66 -4.14
N ALA A 141 6.31 -12.49 -3.14
CA ALA A 141 7.73 -12.80 -3.15
C ALA A 141 8.62 -12.01 -4.12
N TYR A 142 8.13 -10.97 -4.77
CA TYR A 142 8.94 -10.21 -5.72
C TYR A 142 8.48 -8.75 -5.83
N THR A 143 9.32 -7.82 -5.38
CA THR A 143 9.04 -6.39 -5.48
C THR A 143 9.81 -5.76 -6.62
N ILE A 144 9.11 -5.04 -7.50
CA ILE A 144 9.71 -4.23 -8.56
C ILE A 144 9.62 -2.77 -8.13
N HIS A 145 10.70 -2.25 -7.60
CA HIS A 145 10.73 -0.90 -7.04
C HIS A 145 10.62 0.19 -8.12
N MET A 146 9.96 1.30 -7.77
CA MET A 146 9.95 2.52 -8.58
C MET A 146 11.33 3.19 -8.58
N LEU A 147 12.02 3.17 -7.45
CA LEU A 147 13.36 3.73 -7.25
C LEU A 147 14.38 2.62 -6.92
N PRO A 148 15.69 2.81 -7.20
CA PRO A 148 16.70 1.82 -6.85
C PRO A 148 16.68 1.42 -5.36
N PRO A 149 16.84 0.13 -5.00
CA PRO A 149 16.77 -0.33 -3.61
C PRO A 149 17.71 0.40 -2.64
N VAL A 150 18.91 0.78 -3.10
CA VAL A 150 19.86 1.56 -2.29
C VAL A 150 19.29 2.92 -1.84
N LEU A 151 18.32 3.45 -2.57
CA LEU A 151 17.60 4.65 -2.20
C LEU A 151 16.33 4.29 -1.41
N ALA A 152 15.51 3.40 -1.96
CA ALA A 152 14.21 3.06 -1.42
C ALA A 152 14.27 2.40 -0.04
N GLU A 153 15.22 1.48 0.17
CA GLU A 153 15.31 0.64 1.37
C GLU A 153 16.35 1.15 2.40
N THR A 154 17.19 2.16 2.03
CA THR A 154 18.24 2.65 2.93
C THR A 154 18.18 4.16 3.12
N ALA A 155 18.56 4.97 2.10
CA ALA A 155 18.71 6.42 2.27
C ALA A 155 17.39 7.14 2.56
N CYS A 156 16.28 6.73 1.92
CA CYS A 156 14.96 7.32 2.13
C CYS A 156 14.15 6.62 3.21
N SER A 157 14.31 5.30 3.36
CA SER A 157 13.51 4.52 4.33
C SER A 157 13.69 5.05 5.75
N LEU A 158 12.58 5.32 6.45
CA LEU A 158 12.56 5.86 7.81
C LEU A 158 12.89 4.78 8.85
N VAL A 159 14.06 4.15 8.69
CA VAL A 159 14.53 3.07 9.57
C VAL A 159 14.76 3.57 11.01
N PRO A 160 14.52 2.72 12.03
CA PRO A 160 14.66 3.13 13.42
C PRO A 160 16.10 3.43 13.82
N GLU A 161 16.24 4.33 14.82
CA GLU A 161 17.52 4.74 15.44
C GLU A 161 18.50 5.47 14.51
N GLU A 162 18.11 5.81 13.28
CA GLU A 162 18.93 6.56 12.32
C GLU A 162 18.26 7.89 11.96
N ASP A 163 19.08 8.94 11.77
CA ASP A 163 18.58 10.23 11.30
C ASP A 163 18.12 10.11 9.85
N ARG A 164 16.96 10.69 9.54
CA ARG A 164 16.38 10.69 8.19
C ARG A 164 15.78 12.03 7.83
N LEU A 165 15.95 12.38 6.57
CA LEU A 165 15.31 13.55 6.00
C LEU A 165 13.85 13.24 5.70
N ALA A 166 12.97 14.12 6.15
CA ALA A 166 11.53 13.95 5.98
C ALA A 166 10.84 15.24 5.54
N HIS A 167 9.67 15.10 4.96
CA HIS A 167 8.65 16.12 4.87
C HIS A 167 7.63 15.87 5.98
N THR A 168 7.48 16.82 6.88
CA THR A 168 6.52 16.70 7.97
C THR A 168 5.26 17.47 7.65
N VAL A 169 4.12 16.81 7.79
CA VAL A 169 2.78 17.42 7.84
C VAL A 169 2.38 17.48 9.30
N GLU A 170 2.46 18.66 9.87
CA GLU A 170 2.07 18.95 11.24
C GLU A 170 0.64 19.46 11.28
N MET A 171 -0.20 18.86 12.10
CA MET A 171 -1.63 19.14 12.15
C MET A 171 -2.09 19.29 13.60
N ARG A 172 -2.73 20.42 13.90
CA ARG A 172 -3.50 20.59 15.13
C ARG A 172 -4.97 20.38 14.83
N LEU A 173 -5.59 19.49 15.56
CA LEU A 173 -6.99 19.10 15.35
C LEU A 173 -7.79 19.45 16.61
N ASP A 174 -8.85 20.21 16.44
CA ASP A 174 -9.84 20.43 17.51
C ASP A 174 -10.44 19.09 17.93
N LYS A 175 -10.47 18.80 19.23
CA LYS A 175 -10.90 17.49 19.76
C LYS A 175 -12.38 17.18 19.57
N GLU A 176 -13.24 18.20 19.50
CA GLU A 176 -14.68 17.98 19.37
C GLU A 176 -15.08 17.76 17.90
N THR A 177 -14.46 18.51 16.99
CA THR A 177 -14.85 18.53 15.56
C THR A 177 -13.86 17.82 14.64
N LEU A 178 -12.64 17.51 15.12
CA LEU A 178 -11.52 16.97 14.35
C LEU A 178 -11.17 17.81 13.11
N SER A 179 -11.59 19.10 13.13
CA SER A 179 -11.22 20.05 12.08
C SER A 179 -9.78 20.52 12.27
N PHE A 180 -9.15 20.95 11.17
CA PHE A 180 -7.84 21.56 11.24
C PHE A 180 -7.94 22.93 11.92
N GLU A 181 -7.22 23.13 13.01
CA GLU A 181 -6.96 24.44 13.62
C GLU A 181 -5.72 25.08 12.99
N GLU A 182 -4.69 24.27 12.76
CA GLU A 182 -3.45 24.69 12.12
C GLU A 182 -2.87 23.52 11.30
N VAL A 183 -2.25 23.84 10.18
CA VAL A 183 -1.53 22.89 9.31
C VAL A 183 -0.25 23.55 8.83
N ASP A 184 0.88 22.92 9.14
CA ASP A 184 2.18 23.29 8.62
C ASP A 184 2.80 22.13 7.82
N ILE A 185 3.48 22.47 6.71
CA ILE A 185 4.17 21.50 5.86
C ILE A 185 5.59 22.00 5.65
N TYR A 186 6.57 21.25 6.14
CA TYR A 186 7.96 21.67 6.12
C TYR A 186 8.93 20.50 6.01
N LYS A 187 10.17 20.80 5.62
CA LYS A 187 11.29 19.86 5.63
C LYS A 187 11.80 19.68 7.06
N SER A 188 12.04 18.44 7.46
CA SER A 188 12.50 18.10 8.81
C SER A 188 13.62 17.06 8.79
N VAL A 189 14.25 16.89 9.95
CA VAL A 189 15.09 15.73 10.28
C VAL A 189 14.42 15.01 11.43
N ILE A 190 14.18 13.72 11.27
CA ILE A 190 13.58 12.87 12.29
C ILE A 190 14.51 11.72 12.64
N ARG A 191 14.24 11.09 13.79
CA ARG A 191 14.79 9.78 14.15
C ARG A 191 13.66 8.92 14.67
N SER A 192 13.32 7.86 13.92
CA SER A 192 12.30 6.93 14.38
C SER A 192 12.81 6.12 15.56
N ASP A 193 12.02 6.04 16.64
CA ASP A 193 12.37 5.29 17.85
C ASP A 193 12.21 3.78 17.65
N GLU A 194 11.17 3.38 16.90
CA GLU A 194 10.87 1.96 16.68
C GLU A 194 10.17 1.75 15.33
N ARG A 195 10.42 0.60 14.72
CA ARG A 195 9.63 0.08 13.60
C ARG A 195 8.75 -1.04 14.12
N LEU A 196 7.43 -0.88 14.01
CA LEU A 196 6.43 -1.88 14.37
C LEU A 196 5.91 -2.60 13.14
N THR A 197 5.62 -3.88 13.27
CA THR A 197 4.67 -4.54 12.37
C THR A 197 3.24 -4.24 12.83
N TYR A 198 2.24 -4.43 11.96
CA TYR A 198 0.84 -4.31 12.35
C TYR A 198 0.50 -5.21 13.55
N SER A 199 1.01 -6.44 13.60
CA SER A 199 0.82 -7.36 14.72
C SER A 199 1.48 -6.84 16.01
N GLN A 200 2.70 -6.31 15.93
CA GLN A 200 3.37 -5.72 17.09
C GLN A 200 2.64 -4.47 17.59
N CYS A 201 2.13 -3.62 16.69
CA CYS A 201 1.31 -2.47 17.08
C CYS A 201 0.05 -2.92 17.83
N GLU A 202 -0.64 -3.98 17.39
CA GLU A 202 -1.76 -4.57 18.12
C GLU A 202 -1.34 -5.08 19.51
N GLU A 203 -0.20 -5.75 19.62
CA GLU A 203 0.35 -6.20 20.91
C GLU A 203 0.65 -5.02 21.84
N ARG A 204 1.24 -3.91 21.31
CA ARG A 204 1.48 -2.67 22.09
C ARG A 204 0.19 -2.07 22.63
N LEU A 205 -0.90 -2.08 21.84
CA LEU A 205 -2.21 -1.58 22.25
C LEU A 205 -2.87 -2.43 23.37
N GLU A 206 -2.46 -3.68 23.54
CA GLU A 206 -3.01 -4.59 24.57
C GLU A 206 -2.22 -4.60 25.88
N ASP A 207 -0.93 -4.27 25.85
CA ASP A 207 -0.05 -4.32 27.03
C ASP A 207 0.32 -2.91 27.51
N PRO A 208 -0.27 -2.42 28.64
CA PRO A 208 0.03 -1.09 29.18
C PRO A 208 1.49 -0.90 29.65
N GLU A 209 2.26 -1.95 29.81
CA GLU A 209 3.69 -1.88 30.18
C GLU A 209 4.61 -1.94 28.97
N ALA A 210 4.05 -2.11 27.76
CA ALA A 210 4.84 -2.16 26.53
C ALA A 210 5.40 -0.78 26.14
N PRO A 211 6.59 -0.73 25.53
CA PRO A 211 7.10 0.52 24.94
C PRO A 211 6.08 1.10 23.95
N LEU A 212 5.99 2.42 23.86
CA LEU A 212 5.07 3.16 22.96
C LEU A 212 3.56 2.80 23.15
N HIS A 213 3.17 2.20 24.28
CA HIS A 213 1.76 1.90 24.55
C HIS A 213 0.90 3.17 24.58
N GLU A 214 1.35 4.19 25.34
CA GLU A 214 0.60 5.44 25.51
C GLU A 214 0.44 6.18 24.18
N GLU A 215 1.49 6.22 23.37
CA GLU A 215 1.51 6.86 22.06
C GLU A 215 0.62 6.12 21.06
N ASN A 216 0.73 4.79 20.98
CA ASN A 216 -0.14 3.98 20.11
C ASN A 216 -1.61 4.05 20.55
N ALA A 217 -1.89 4.08 21.85
CA ALA A 217 -3.26 4.20 22.37
C ALA A 217 -3.86 5.57 22.02
N LEU A 218 -3.08 6.65 22.14
CA LEU A 218 -3.51 7.99 21.74
C LEU A 218 -3.70 8.07 20.22
N ALA A 219 -2.78 7.52 19.43
CA ALA A 219 -2.90 7.48 17.98
C ALA A 219 -4.17 6.71 17.54
N TYR A 220 -4.48 5.59 18.22
CA TYR A 220 -5.71 4.85 17.95
C TYR A 220 -6.96 5.65 18.34
N GLU A 221 -6.97 6.33 19.49
CA GLU A 221 -8.08 7.20 19.91
C GLU A 221 -8.38 8.27 18.85
N VAL A 222 -7.35 8.94 18.33
CA VAL A 222 -7.49 9.94 17.26
C VAL A 222 -8.00 9.29 15.98
N ALA A 223 -7.38 8.19 15.56
CA ALA A 223 -7.71 7.49 14.33
C ALA A 223 -9.15 6.93 14.34
N GLU A 224 -9.59 6.35 15.46
CA GLU A 224 -10.97 5.85 15.61
C GLU A 224 -11.99 6.97 15.46
N GLN A 225 -11.75 8.13 16.09
CA GLN A 225 -12.64 9.28 15.96
C GLN A 225 -12.67 9.81 14.52
N LEU A 226 -11.52 9.91 13.85
CA LEU A 226 -11.43 10.29 12.43
C LEU A 226 -12.20 9.31 11.53
N HIS A 227 -12.05 8.01 11.79
CA HIS A 227 -12.74 6.94 11.05
C HIS A 227 -14.27 7.05 11.20
N GLU A 228 -14.77 7.18 12.44
CA GLU A 228 -16.20 7.30 12.69
C GLU A 228 -16.79 8.60 12.12
N GLN A 229 -16.04 9.72 12.19
CA GLN A 229 -16.46 10.96 11.54
C GLN A 229 -16.56 10.79 10.03
N ARG A 230 -15.52 10.25 9.39
CA ARG A 230 -15.47 10.02 7.95
C ARG A 230 -16.60 9.11 7.46
N LYS A 231 -16.92 8.07 8.23
CA LYS A 231 -18.04 7.17 7.98
C LYS A 231 -19.38 7.88 8.12
N ALA A 232 -19.57 8.69 9.18
CA ALA A 232 -20.79 9.49 9.38
C ALA A 232 -20.99 10.53 8.26
N ASP A 233 -19.89 11.11 7.75
CA ASP A 233 -19.89 12.03 6.61
C ASP A 233 -20.25 11.33 5.29
N GLY A 234 -20.21 10.00 5.23
CA GLY A 234 -20.61 9.20 4.07
C GLY A 234 -19.47 8.63 3.24
N SER A 235 -18.27 8.54 3.77
CA SER A 235 -17.22 7.72 3.16
C SER A 235 -17.63 6.25 3.13
N LEU A 236 -17.26 5.56 2.07
CA LEU A 236 -17.52 4.13 1.91
C LEU A 236 -16.50 3.32 2.72
N VAL A 237 -16.98 2.46 3.63
CA VAL A 237 -16.19 1.57 4.46
C VAL A 237 -16.47 0.13 4.04
N LEU A 238 -15.56 -0.48 3.29
CA LEU A 238 -15.73 -1.83 2.75
C LEU A 238 -15.05 -2.92 3.59
N ASN A 239 -14.26 -2.56 4.58
CA ASN A 239 -13.63 -3.51 5.50
C ASN A 239 -13.94 -3.12 6.96
N PRO A 240 -15.11 -3.53 7.50
CA PRO A 240 -15.50 -3.16 8.86
C PRO A 240 -14.74 -3.94 9.97
N SER A 241 -14.06 -5.02 9.61
CA SER A 241 -13.28 -5.85 10.55
C SER A 241 -11.79 -5.53 10.57
N ARG A 242 -11.41 -4.31 10.15
CA ARG A 242 -10.05 -3.86 10.15
C ARG A 242 -9.50 -3.78 11.58
N ASP A 243 -8.26 -4.21 11.78
CA ASP A 243 -7.59 -4.06 13.08
C ASP A 243 -7.25 -2.59 13.40
N ARG A 244 -6.90 -2.34 14.66
CA ARG A 244 -6.61 -1.00 15.19
C ARG A 244 -5.36 -0.40 14.54
N ALA A 245 -4.33 -1.20 14.37
CA ALA A 245 -3.06 -0.78 13.79
C ALA A 245 -3.23 -0.27 12.35
N HIS A 246 -3.99 -0.97 11.52
CA HIS A 246 -4.32 -0.48 10.18
C HIS A 246 -5.20 0.78 10.21
N THR A 247 -6.10 0.90 11.20
CA THR A 247 -6.93 2.10 11.34
C THR A 247 -6.07 3.32 11.67
N ILE A 248 -5.08 3.19 12.56
CA ILE A 248 -4.11 4.26 12.89
C ILE A 248 -3.46 4.79 11.61
N ILE A 249 -2.81 3.90 10.86
CA ILE A 249 -2.02 4.32 9.69
C ILE A 249 -2.93 4.88 8.59
N GLU A 250 -4.04 4.21 8.27
CA GLU A 250 -4.97 4.71 7.25
C GLU A 250 -5.47 6.11 7.55
N GLU A 251 -5.99 6.34 8.75
CA GLU A 251 -6.61 7.63 9.07
C GLU A 251 -5.58 8.76 9.20
N CYS A 252 -4.37 8.47 9.74
CA CYS A 252 -3.26 9.42 9.74
C CYS A 252 -2.86 9.81 8.31
N MET A 253 -2.68 8.83 7.42
CA MET A 253 -2.30 9.07 6.03
C MET A 253 -3.41 9.80 5.26
N LEU A 254 -4.67 9.44 5.44
CA LEU A 254 -5.81 10.14 4.83
C LEU A 254 -5.89 11.59 5.30
N LYS A 255 -5.65 11.83 6.60
CA LYS A 255 -5.68 13.17 7.18
C LYS A 255 -4.55 14.04 6.65
N ALA A 256 -3.31 13.51 6.58
CA ALA A 256 -2.16 14.20 6.00
C ALA A 256 -2.36 14.49 4.50
N ASN A 257 -2.78 13.51 3.72
CA ASN A 257 -3.08 13.70 2.29
C ASN A 257 -4.13 14.81 2.08
N LYS A 258 -5.17 14.86 2.91
CA LYS A 258 -6.19 15.90 2.87
C LYS A 258 -5.62 17.29 3.23
N ALA A 259 -4.77 17.37 4.25
CA ALA A 259 -4.11 18.60 4.67
C ALA A 259 -3.24 19.19 3.56
N VAL A 260 -2.36 18.36 2.96
CA VAL A 260 -1.49 18.77 1.85
C VAL A 260 -2.29 19.19 0.62
N THR A 261 -3.31 18.41 0.27
CA THR A 261 -4.15 18.72 -0.90
C THR A 261 -4.87 20.06 -0.73
N HIS A 262 -5.35 20.34 0.48
CA HIS A 262 -5.99 21.61 0.81
C HIS A 262 -4.98 22.77 0.70
N GLU A 263 -3.76 22.59 1.21
CA GLU A 263 -2.69 23.58 1.09
C GLU A 263 -2.37 23.92 -0.36
N LEU A 264 -2.18 22.91 -1.24
CA LEU A 264 -1.90 23.11 -2.64
C LEU A 264 -3.01 23.85 -3.37
N MET A 265 -4.26 23.45 -3.18
CA MET A 265 -5.38 24.01 -3.94
C MET A 265 -5.90 25.33 -3.36
N TRP A 266 -6.17 25.36 -2.04
CA TRP A 266 -6.85 26.50 -1.42
C TRP A 266 -5.89 27.62 -1.03
N ASN A 267 -4.74 27.29 -0.48
CA ASN A 267 -3.83 28.32 0.02
C ASN A 267 -2.86 28.82 -1.05
N ARG A 268 -2.33 27.93 -1.89
CA ARG A 268 -1.39 28.31 -2.95
C ARG A 268 -2.03 28.48 -4.31
N GLY A 269 -3.13 27.77 -4.58
CA GLY A 269 -3.79 27.78 -5.88
C GLY A 269 -2.88 27.22 -6.99
N VAL A 270 -2.07 26.22 -6.66
CA VAL A 270 -1.13 25.58 -7.57
C VAL A 270 -1.73 24.30 -8.13
N GLU A 271 -1.51 24.02 -9.41
CA GLU A 271 -1.87 22.73 -10.00
C GLU A 271 -1.02 21.61 -9.38
N ALA A 272 -1.63 20.46 -9.12
CA ALA A 272 -0.99 19.28 -8.55
C ALA A 272 -1.55 18.00 -9.16
N MET A 273 -0.99 16.85 -8.80
CA MET A 273 -1.53 15.55 -9.19
C MET A 273 -2.56 15.09 -8.18
N TYR A 274 -3.85 15.22 -8.53
CA TYR A 274 -4.98 14.83 -7.70
C TYR A 274 -5.41 13.40 -7.98
N ARG A 275 -5.95 12.73 -6.96
CA ARG A 275 -6.56 11.40 -7.06
C ARG A 275 -8.08 11.53 -7.19
N VAL A 276 -8.58 11.45 -8.40
CA VAL A 276 -9.99 11.62 -8.71
C VAL A 276 -10.67 10.24 -8.83
N HIS A 277 -11.73 10.04 -8.06
CA HIS A 277 -12.55 8.84 -8.09
C HIS A 277 -13.98 9.19 -8.48
N PRO A 278 -14.37 9.00 -9.75
CA PRO A 278 -15.68 9.40 -10.24
C PRO A 278 -16.82 8.68 -9.53
N GLN A 279 -17.97 9.33 -9.49
CA GLN A 279 -19.19 8.73 -8.96
C GLN A 279 -19.78 7.71 -9.94
N PRO A 280 -20.24 6.54 -9.47
CA PRO A 280 -21.11 5.66 -10.25
C PRO A 280 -22.40 6.34 -10.67
N THR A 281 -22.98 5.95 -11.78
CA THR A 281 -24.31 6.46 -12.17
C THR A 281 -25.39 5.96 -11.20
N PRO A 282 -26.53 6.68 -11.10
CA PRO A 282 -27.66 6.21 -10.27
C PRO A 282 -28.12 4.78 -10.60
N ASP A 283 -28.19 4.42 -11.88
CA ASP A 283 -28.57 3.06 -12.32
C ASP A 283 -27.57 1.99 -11.83
N GLN A 284 -26.27 2.30 -11.86
CA GLN A 284 -25.22 1.40 -11.34
C GLN A 284 -25.36 1.20 -9.83
N TRP A 285 -25.63 2.27 -9.08
CA TRP A 285 -25.89 2.17 -7.64
C TRP A 285 -27.16 1.36 -7.34
N ASP A 286 -28.24 1.58 -8.09
CA ASP A 286 -29.47 0.81 -7.95
C ASP A 286 -29.23 -0.69 -8.18
N ASP A 287 -28.42 -1.05 -9.17
CA ASP A 287 -28.07 -2.44 -9.47
C ASP A 287 -27.24 -3.06 -8.31
N ALA A 288 -26.23 -2.34 -7.79
CA ALA A 288 -25.43 -2.81 -6.66
C ALA A 288 -26.29 -3.00 -5.40
N LEU A 289 -27.13 -2.03 -5.06
CA LEU A 289 -27.98 -2.10 -3.86
C LEU A 289 -29.02 -3.22 -3.96
N ARG A 290 -29.58 -3.51 -5.15
CA ARG A 290 -30.45 -4.67 -5.37
C ARG A 290 -29.69 -5.98 -5.19
N GLU A 291 -28.49 -6.09 -5.77
CA GLU A 291 -27.63 -7.27 -5.60
C GLU A 291 -27.33 -7.52 -4.11
N ILE A 292 -27.04 -6.46 -3.34
CA ILE A 292 -26.80 -6.53 -1.89
C ILE A 292 -28.06 -6.96 -1.14
N GLN A 293 -29.23 -6.36 -1.47
CA GLN A 293 -30.49 -6.67 -0.81
C GLN A 293 -30.95 -8.13 -1.03
N ASP A 294 -30.58 -8.74 -2.16
CA ASP A 294 -30.89 -10.13 -2.47
C ASP A 294 -30.00 -11.14 -1.72
N LEU A 295 -28.97 -10.67 -0.99
CA LEU A 295 -28.12 -11.53 -0.18
C LEU A 295 -28.84 -12.01 1.09
N ASN A 296 -28.76 -13.32 1.37
CA ASN A 296 -29.38 -13.92 2.54
C ASN A 296 -28.78 -13.36 3.85
N GLY A 297 -29.64 -12.76 4.68
CA GLY A 297 -29.28 -12.22 5.99
C GLY A 297 -28.69 -10.80 5.94
N VAL A 298 -28.79 -10.13 4.81
CA VAL A 298 -28.42 -8.73 4.64
C VAL A 298 -29.70 -7.88 4.58
N SER A 299 -29.71 -6.75 5.27
CA SER A 299 -30.77 -5.78 5.26
C SER A 299 -30.20 -4.40 4.96
N ILE A 300 -30.81 -3.67 4.06
CA ILE A 300 -30.53 -2.25 3.85
C ILE A 300 -31.62 -1.48 4.58
N PRO A 301 -31.28 -0.69 5.62
CA PRO A 301 -32.27 0.08 6.35
C PRO A 301 -33.09 0.99 5.45
N GLY A 302 -34.41 1.05 5.66
CA GLY A 302 -35.30 1.90 4.88
C GLY A 302 -34.97 3.38 5.05
N GLY A 303 -34.77 4.11 3.96
CA GLY A 303 -34.38 5.52 3.93
C GLY A 303 -32.90 5.78 3.62
N SER A 304 -32.07 4.74 3.57
CA SER A 304 -30.64 4.88 3.22
C SER A 304 -30.36 4.96 1.71
N TRP A 305 -31.38 4.83 0.88
CA TRP A 305 -31.25 4.85 -0.59
C TRP A 305 -30.94 6.24 -1.18
N ASP A 306 -31.17 7.32 -0.39
CA ASP A 306 -30.80 8.68 -0.81
C ASP A 306 -29.28 8.89 -0.85
N ASP A 307 -28.51 8.13 -0.04
CA ASP A 307 -27.05 8.06 -0.11
C ASP A 307 -26.62 6.57 -0.19
N PRO A 308 -26.26 6.09 -1.39
CA PRO A 308 -25.89 4.70 -1.59
C PRO A 308 -24.71 4.23 -0.74
N ARG A 309 -23.75 5.12 -0.41
CA ARG A 309 -22.59 4.78 0.42
C ARG A 309 -23.01 4.51 1.86
N LYS A 310 -23.88 5.34 2.42
CA LYS A 310 -24.44 5.12 3.77
C LYS A 310 -25.30 3.85 3.81
N ALA A 311 -26.01 3.54 2.73
CA ALA A 311 -26.77 2.29 2.61
C ALA A 311 -25.85 1.06 2.63
N VAL A 312 -24.72 1.12 1.91
CA VAL A 312 -23.70 0.06 1.90
C VAL A 312 -23.04 -0.08 3.28
N ASN A 313 -22.62 1.03 3.91
CA ASN A 313 -22.02 1.00 5.25
C ASN A 313 -22.95 0.33 6.26
N ALA A 314 -24.21 0.71 6.30
CA ALA A 314 -25.21 0.09 7.17
C ALA A 314 -25.42 -1.40 6.86
N ALA A 315 -25.41 -1.79 5.58
CA ALA A 315 -25.47 -3.20 5.19
C ALA A 315 -24.25 -3.98 5.63
N MET A 316 -23.04 -3.40 5.55
CA MET A 316 -21.78 -4.01 6.00
C MET A 316 -21.76 -4.25 7.51
N GLU A 317 -22.27 -3.30 8.32
CA GLU A 317 -22.33 -3.40 9.78
C GLU A 317 -23.25 -4.52 10.28
N GLU A 318 -24.39 -4.69 9.63
CA GLU A 318 -25.41 -5.67 10.03
C GLU A 318 -25.23 -7.05 9.37
N ALA A 319 -24.37 -7.14 8.35
CA ALA A 319 -24.22 -8.35 7.57
C ALA A 319 -23.46 -9.45 8.32
N PRO A 320 -23.85 -10.73 8.16
CA PRO A 320 -23.02 -11.82 8.64
C PRO A 320 -21.71 -11.91 7.83
N ASP A 321 -20.60 -12.34 8.45
CA ASP A 321 -19.25 -12.40 7.86
C ASP A 321 -19.23 -13.00 6.46
N ARG A 322 -19.97 -14.09 6.23
CA ARG A 322 -20.08 -14.76 4.91
C ARG A 322 -20.67 -13.88 3.80
N ALA A 323 -21.31 -12.74 4.14
CA ALA A 323 -21.90 -11.83 3.18
C ALA A 323 -21.00 -10.62 2.88
N LEU A 324 -20.06 -10.26 3.76
CA LEU A 324 -19.19 -9.09 3.64
C LEU A 324 -18.47 -9.04 2.29
N ASN A 325 -17.78 -10.13 1.92
CA ASN A 325 -17.08 -10.22 0.62
C ASN A 325 -18.02 -10.08 -0.60
N LYS A 326 -19.29 -10.48 -0.47
CA LYS A 326 -20.26 -10.36 -1.56
C LYS A 326 -20.75 -8.93 -1.70
N ILE A 327 -21.00 -8.24 -0.57
CA ILE A 327 -21.33 -6.82 -0.56
C ILE A 327 -20.18 -6.02 -1.18
N GLN A 328 -18.96 -6.25 -0.73
CA GLN A 328 -17.77 -5.61 -1.27
C GLN A 328 -17.65 -5.79 -2.80
N ARG A 329 -17.82 -7.02 -3.29
CA ARG A 329 -17.77 -7.31 -4.73
C ARG A 329 -18.88 -6.60 -5.52
N ALA A 330 -20.10 -6.55 -4.99
CA ALA A 330 -21.22 -5.86 -5.65
C ALA A 330 -20.93 -4.37 -5.81
N VAL A 331 -20.34 -3.74 -4.78
CA VAL A 331 -19.94 -2.34 -4.82
C VAL A 331 -18.78 -2.11 -5.77
N LEU A 332 -17.68 -2.87 -5.63
CA LEU A 332 -16.47 -2.72 -6.46
C LEU A 332 -16.75 -2.92 -7.96
N LYS A 333 -17.73 -3.75 -8.31
CA LYS A 333 -18.15 -3.99 -9.70
C LYS A 333 -18.71 -2.75 -10.38
N VAL A 334 -19.36 -1.86 -9.64
CA VAL A 334 -20.00 -0.65 -10.17
C VAL A 334 -19.16 0.60 -9.98
N MET A 335 -18.14 0.56 -9.11
CA MET A 335 -17.24 1.68 -8.86
C MET A 335 -16.32 1.91 -10.07
N PRO A 336 -16.30 3.15 -10.64
CA PRO A 336 -15.30 3.50 -11.63
C PRO A 336 -13.89 3.42 -11.02
N ARG A 337 -12.88 3.23 -11.86
CA ARG A 337 -11.49 3.28 -11.39
C ARG A 337 -11.10 4.71 -11.06
N ALA A 338 -10.43 4.92 -9.93
CA ALA A 338 -9.81 6.19 -9.60
C ALA A 338 -8.61 6.45 -10.53
N LYS A 339 -8.36 7.73 -10.88
CA LYS A 339 -7.29 8.17 -11.77
C LYS A 339 -6.55 9.34 -11.19
N TYR A 340 -5.33 9.56 -11.66
CA TYR A 340 -4.62 10.80 -11.42
C TYR A 340 -5.00 11.84 -12.47
N MET A 341 -5.22 13.07 -12.04
CA MET A 341 -5.62 14.19 -12.87
C MET A 341 -5.02 15.48 -12.31
N ASN A 342 -4.73 16.46 -13.17
CA ASN A 342 -4.32 17.80 -12.76
C ASN A 342 -5.51 18.69 -12.35
N ASP A 343 -6.72 18.23 -12.56
CA ASP A 343 -7.97 18.90 -12.18
C ASP A 343 -8.66 18.11 -11.07
N PRO A 344 -8.87 18.69 -9.87
CA PRO A 344 -9.51 18.01 -8.73
C PRO A 344 -11.02 17.88 -8.87
N PHE A 345 -11.64 18.54 -9.84
CA PHE A 345 -13.10 18.54 -10.00
C PHE A 345 -13.65 17.14 -10.28
N GLY A 346 -14.52 16.69 -9.37
CA GLY A 346 -15.03 15.32 -9.35
C GLY A 346 -14.74 14.63 -8.02
N GLY A 347 -13.73 15.09 -7.30
CA GLY A 347 -13.39 14.63 -5.95
C GLY A 347 -13.05 13.15 -5.88
N HIS A 348 -13.04 12.62 -4.67
CA HIS A 348 -12.86 11.19 -4.44
C HIS A 348 -14.14 10.58 -3.85
N HIS A 349 -15.01 10.07 -4.73
CA HIS A 349 -16.36 9.64 -4.37
C HIS A 349 -16.41 8.62 -3.22
N ALA A 350 -15.55 7.59 -3.24
CA ALA A 350 -15.55 6.58 -2.18
C ALA A 350 -15.15 7.15 -0.81
N LEU A 351 -14.20 8.09 -0.76
CA LEU A 351 -13.77 8.75 0.48
C LEU A 351 -14.66 9.94 0.87
N ASN A 352 -15.61 10.32 0.03
CA ASN A 352 -16.42 11.53 0.19
C ASN A 352 -15.61 12.81 0.39
N PHE A 353 -14.52 12.95 -0.35
CA PHE A 353 -13.68 14.14 -0.35
C PHE A 353 -13.92 14.95 -1.62
N ASP A 354 -14.12 16.26 -1.47
CA ASP A 354 -14.29 17.18 -2.60
C ASP A 354 -13.01 17.30 -3.43
N ILE A 355 -11.87 17.25 -2.78
CA ILE A 355 -10.54 17.20 -3.38
C ILE A 355 -9.68 16.18 -2.62
N TYR A 356 -8.85 15.46 -3.34
CA TYR A 356 -7.94 14.49 -2.74
C TYR A 356 -6.70 14.30 -3.61
N GLY A 357 -5.54 14.18 -3.00
CA GLY A 357 -4.26 13.89 -3.64
C GLY A 357 -3.45 12.97 -2.75
N HIS A 358 -2.43 12.36 -3.29
CA HIS A 358 -1.49 11.52 -2.58
C HIS A 358 -0.21 12.29 -2.25
N PHE A 359 0.33 12.07 -1.05
CA PHE A 359 1.57 12.68 -0.57
C PHE A 359 2.41 11.72 0.28
N THR A 360 1.80 10.68 0.82
CA THR A 360 2.34 9.87 1.91
C THR A 360 3.18 8.66 1.49
N SER A 361 3.50 8.49 0.19
CA SER A 361 4.31 7.35 -0.26
C SER A 361 5.19 7.68 -1.48
N PRO A 362 6.15 8.61 -1.38
CA PRO A 362 6.98 9.07 -2.50
C PRO A 362 8.04 8.04 -2.95
N ILE A 363 8.40 7.07 -2.10
CA ILE A 363 9.34 5.99 -2.48
C ILE A 363 8.71 5.09 -3.56
N ARG A 364 7.38 4.91 -3.50
CA ARG A 364 6.68 3.92 -4.32
C ARG A 364 5.60 4.47 -5.25
N ARG A 365 5.31 5.78 -5.23
CA ARG A 365 4.33 6.40 -6.14
C ARG A 365 4.85 7.71 -6.74
N LEU A 366 4.79 7.81 -8.05
CA LEU A 366 5.14 9.02 -8.78
C LEU A 366 4.29 10.22 -8.38
N SER A 367 3.00 10.01 -8.09
CA SER A 367 2.10 11.09 -7.69
C SER A 367 2.57 11.80 -6.43
N ASP A 368 3.07 11.05 -5.48
CA ASP A 368 3.54 11.56 -4.20
C ASP A 368 4.89 12.28 -4.37
N LEU A 369 5.81 11.66 -5.09
CA LEU A 369 7.09 12.27 -5.43
C LEU A 369 6.92 13.62 -6.13
N LEU A 370 6.01 13.69 -7.11
CA LEU A 370 5.69 14.93 -7.81
C LEU A 370 5.05 15.97 -6.91
N ASN A 371 4.09 15.56 -6.07
CA ASN A 371 3.44 16.48 -5.13
C ASN A 371 4.42 17.00 -4.07
N HIS A 372 5.39 16.21 -3.61
CA HIS A 372 6.50 16.69 -2.77
C HIS A 372 7.29 17.79 -3.46
N TRP A 373 7.66 17.58 -4.70
CA TRP A 373 8.36 18.61 -5.52
C TRP A 373 7.54 19.89 -5.62
N ILE A 374 6.27 19.79 -5.99
CA ILE A 374 5.39 20.96 -6.15
C ILE A 374 5.22 21.73 -4.83
N VAL A 375 5.07 21.03 -3.69
CA VAL A 375 4.91 21.67 -2.37
C VAL A 375 6.11 22.53 -2.01
N HIS A 376 7.32 22.04 -2.28
CA HIS A 376 8.54 22.72 -1.82
C HIS A 376 9.08 23.72 -2.84
N GLU A 377 9.13 23.36 -4.10
CA GLU A 377 9.73 24.20 -5.13
C GLU A 377 8.72 25.16 -5.75
N ASN A 378 7.41 24.94 -5.51
CA ASN A 378 6.31 25.67 -6.14
C ASN A 378 6.46 25.70 -7.66
N ASP A 379 7.01 24.63 -8.23
CA ASP A 379 7.28 24.44 -9.63
C ASP A 379 6.42 23.30 -10.19
N VAL A 380 5.54 23.63 -11.14
CA VAL A 380 4.61 22.68 -11.75
C VAL A 380 5.14 22.31 -13.13
N PRO A 381 5.40 21.02 -13.40
CA PRO A 381 5.86 20.61 -14.72
C PRO A 381 4.87 20.97 -15.83
N GLU A 382 5.37 21.50 -16.96
CA GLU A 382 4.54 21.83 -18.13
C GLU A 382 3.77 20.62 -18.68
N ASN A 383 4.29 19.40 -18.49
CA ASN A 383 3.71 18.14 -18.92
C ASN A 383 2.91 17.42 -17.82
N LEU A 384 2.39 18.15 -16.81
CA LEU A 384 1.65 17.55 -15.67
C LEU A 384 0.52 16.61 -16.11
N VAL A 385 -0.22 16.94 -17.17
CA VAL A 385 -1.31 16.10 -17.70
C VAL A 385 -0.77 14.74 -18.17
N GLU A 386 0.35 14.74 -18.89
CA GLU A 386 1.00 13.52 -19.37
C GLU A 386 1.51 12.66 -18.21
N LEU A 387 2.03 13.28 -17.14
CA LEU A 387 2.46 12.61 -15.93
C LEU A 387 1.26 11.98 -15.17
N CYS A 388 0.12 12.66 -15.14
CA CYS A 388 -1.12 12.11 -14.57
C CYS A 388 -1.60 10.86 -15.33
N ASP A 389 -1.62 10.94 -16.66
CA ASP A 389 -2.01 9.82 -17.51
C ASP A 389 -1.03 8.64 -17.33
N ARG A 390 0.29 8.91 -17.30
CA ARG A 390 1.32 7.91 -17.09
C ARG A 390 1.18 7.21 -15.74
N ALA A 391 1.05 7.98 -14.65
CA ALA A 391 0.86 7.43 -13.31
C ALA A 391 -0.41 6.54 -13.22
N SER A 392 -1.51 6.97 -13.87
CA SER A 392 -2.76 6.20 -13.91
C SER A 392 -2.63 4.91 -14.70
N GLU A 393 -1.93 4.93 -15.84
CA GLU A 393 -1.69 3.78 -16.69
C GLU A 393 -0.80 2.76 -15.96
N ARG A 394 0.36 3.20 -15.45
CA ARG A 394 1.31 2.33 -14.75
C ARG A 394 0.73 1.69 -13.49
N GLN A 395 -0.04 2.44 -12.71
CA GLN A 395 -0.75 1.87 -11.58
C GLN A 395 -1.73 0.77 -12.01
N LYS A 396 -2.50 1.01 -13.08
CA LYS A 396 -3.44 0.01 -13.60
C LYS A 396 -2.71 -1.26 -14.06
N ASP A 397 -1.59 -1.10 -14.74
CA ASP A 397 -0.80 -2.22 -15.27
C ASP A 397 -0.18 -3.03 -14.14
N GLY A 398 0.42 -2.38 -13.13
CA GLY A 398 0.95 -3.01 -11.94
C GLY A 398 -0.11 -3.80 -11.17
N GLU A 399 -1.26 -3.18 -10.83
CA GLU A 399 -2.36 -3.86 -10.12
C GLU A 399 -2.92 -5.04 -10.94
N THR A 400 -2.89 -4.95 -12.27
CA THR A 400 -3.35 -6.05 -13.14
C THR A 400 -2.34 -7.20 -13.11
N ALA A 401 -1.05 -6.90 -13.19
CA ALA A 401 0.02 -7.89 -13.09
C ALA A 401 0.00 -8.60 -11.72
N GLU A 402 -0.13 -7.85 -10.61
CA GLU A 402 -0.27 -8.41 -9.26
C GLU A 402 -1.45 -9.38 -9.15
N ARG A 403 -2.62 -8.97 -9.65
CA ARG A 403 -3.82 -9.81 -9.62
C ARG A 403 -3.65 -11.08 -10.43
N LEU A 404 -3.07 -10.99 -11.64
CA LEU A 404 -2.84 -12.14 -12.51
C LEU A 404 -1.80 -13.09 -11.93
N TYR A 405 -0.77 -12.55 -11.26
CA TYR A 405 0.23 -13.37 -10.59
C TYR A 405 -0.35 -14.10 -9.37
N LYS A 406 -1.18 -13.43 -8.55
CA LYS A 406 -1.91 -14.06 -7.43
C LYS A 406 -2.83 -15.18 -7.93
N GLN A 407 -3.57 -14.96 -9.03
CA GLN A 407 -4.40 -16.00 -9.63
C GLN A 407 -3.57 -17.20 -10.10
N PHE A 408 -2.41 -16.97 -10.72
CA PHE A 408 -1.51 -18.05 -11.13
C PHE A 408 -0.99 -18.86 -9.94
N LEU A 409 -0.62 -18.20 -8.82
CA LEU A 409 -0.22 -18.89 -7.59
C LEU A 409 -1.34 -19.82 -7.09
N GLU A 410 -2.57 -19.34 -7.03
CA GLU A 410 -3.75 -20.14 -6.65
C GLU A 410 -3.96 -21.32 -7.61
N GLU A 411 -3.78 -21.13 -8.92
CA GLU A 411 -3.91 -22.19 -9.95
C GLU A 411 -2.86 -23.29 -9.78
N VAL A 412 -1.65 -22.96 -9.33
CA VAL A 412 -0.59 -23.94 -9.05
C VAL A 412 -0.62 -24.47 -7.61
N GLY A 413 -1.67 -24.12 -6.85
CA GLY A 413 -1.90 -24.63 -5.49
C GLY A 413 -1.10 -23.92 -4.40
N LEU A 414 -0.59 -22.71 -4.66
CA LEU A 414 0.11 -21.89 -3.68
C LEU A 414 -0.82 -20.81 -3.12
N ASP A 415 -0.71 -20.56 -1.81
CA ASP A 415 -1.34 -19.40 -1.18
C ASP A 415 -0.50 -18.16 -1.49
N PRO A 416 -1.06 -17.13 -2.18
CA PRO A 416 -0.34 -15.89 -2.46
C PRO A 416 0.18 -15.16 -1.22
N HIS A 417 -0.42 -15.38 -0.05
CA HIS A 417 -0.02 -14.77 1.22
C HIS A 417 1.06 -15.57 1.96
N ALA A 418 1.27 -16.84 1.59
CA ALA A 418 2.32 -17.69 2.18
C ALA A 418 3.64 -17.64 1.42
N VAL A 419 3.66 -17.01 0.23
CA VAL A 419 4.87 -16.86 -0.59
C VAL A 419 5.59 -15.58 -0.15
N ASN A 420 6.79 -15.72 0.44
CA ASN A 420 7.55 -14.59 0.99
C ASN A 420 8.50 -13.93 -0.04
N ASN A 421 8.93 -12.68 0.25
CA ASN A 421 9.81 -11.87 -0.62
C ASN A 421 11.22 -12.45 -0.85
N ARG A 422 11.59 -13.57 -0.23
CA ARG A 422 12.87 -14.23 -0.43
C ARG A 422 12.84 -15.32 -1.50
N GLY A 423 11.68 -15.49 -2.17
CA GLY A 423 11.50 -16.53 -3.19
C GLY A 423 11.54 -17.95 -2.65
N VAL A 424 11.47 -18.12 -1.34
CA VAL A 424 11.54 -19.41 -0.66
C VAL A 424 10.17 -19.73 -0.09
N VAL A 425 9.51 -20.68 -0.71
CA VAL A 425 8.45 -21.43 -0.04
C VAL A 425 9.17 -22.27 1.03
N THR A 426 9.07 -21.90 2.29
CA THR A 426 9.62 -22.71 3.39
C THR A 426 8.75 -23.94 3.51
N VAL A 427 9.36 -25.11 3.29
CA VAL A 427 8.67 -26.40 3.39
C VAL A 427 9.23 -27.08 4.63
N ASP A 428 8.36 -27.53 5.54
CA ASP A 428 8.79 -28.31 6.69
C ASP A 428 9.27 -29.72 6.29
N ASP A 429 9.80 -30.48 7.26
CA ASP A 429 10.35 -31.83 7.04
C ASP A 429 9.31 -32.81 6.47
N ASP A 430 8.01 -32.49 6.50
CA ASP A 430 6.92 -33.29 5.97
C ASP A 430 6.45 -32.81 4.56
N GLY A 431 7.07 -31.77 4.01
CA GLY A 431 6.73 -31.21 2.70
C GLY A 431 5.52 -30.26 2.73
N THR A 432 5.18 -29.69 3.89
CA THR A 432 4.12 -28.69 4.07
C THR A 432 4.71 -27.30 3.99
N VAL A 433 4.07 -26.39 3.24
CA VAL A 433 4.47 -24.98 3.20
C VAL A 433 4.18 -24.36 4.57
N VAL A 434 5.20 -23.74 5.18
CA VAL A 434 5.09 -23.05 6.47
C VAL A 434 5.53 -21.59 6.31
N ASN A 435 4.87 -20.68 7.02
CA ASN A 435 5.32 -19.29 7.13
C ASN A 435 6.51 -19.18 8.11
N GLU A 436 7.19 -18.04 8.16
CA GLU A 436 8.35 -17.80 9.03
C GLU A 436 8.04 -17.94 10.55
N GLU A 437 6.77 -17.94 10.94
CA GLU A 437 6.30 -18.11 12.32
C GLU A 437 6.06 -19.59 12.71
N GLY A 438 6.28 -20.52 11.76
CA GLY A 438 6.12 -21.97 12.01
C GLY A 438 4.67 -22.43 12.20
N LEU A 439 3.70 -21.58 11.86
CA LEU A 439 2.28 -21.93 11.88
C LEU A 439 1.83 -22.37 10.48
N PRO A 440 1.18 -23.55 10.34
CA PRO A 440 0.70 -24.00 9.04
C PRO A 440 -0.47 -23.12 8.58
N PRO A 441 -0.44 -22.59 7.35
CA PRO A 441 -1.67 -22.28 6.65
C PRO A 441 -2.47 -23.57 6.53
N GLU A 442 -3.79 -23.50 6.41
CA GLU A 442 -4.60 -24.71 6.21
C GLU A 442 -3.97 -25.54 5.09
N ARG A 443 -3.56 -26.76 5.43
CA ARG A 443 -2.64 -27.63 4.70
C ARG A 443 -2.89 -27.65 3.20
N ILE A 444 -1.92 -27.21 2.41
CA ILE A 444 -1.83 -27.53 1.00
C ILE A 444 -0.94 -28.77 0.85
N ASP A 445 -1.52 -29.91 0.50
CA ASP A 445 -0.78 -31.15 0.23
C ASP A 445 -0.27 -31.09 -1.23
N LEU A 446 1.02 -30.85 -1.40
CA LEU A 446 1.67 -30.81 -2.72
C LEU A 446 1.86 -32.21 -3.36
N ARG A 447 1.15 -33.24 -2.90
CA ARG A 447 1.28 -34.65 -3.36
C ARG A 447 0.20 -35.10 -4.32
N GLU A 448 -0.73 -34.25 -4.73
CA GLU A 448 -1.69 -34.61 -5.79
C GLU A 448 -1.33 -34.01 -7.14
#